data_1315aff43ee9e67b17587e321abfd2c0
#
_entry.id   1315aff43ee9e67b17587e321abfd2c0
#
_cell.length_a   1.000
_cell.length_b   1.000
_cell.length_c   1.000
_cell.angle_alpha   90.00
_cell.angle_beta   90.00
_cell.angle_gamma   90.00
#
_symmetry.space_group_name_H-M   'P 1'
#
loop_
_entity.id
_entity.type
_entity.pdbx_description
1 polymer ?
#
loop_
_entity_poly.entity_id
_entity_poly.type
_entity_poly.pdbx_seq_one_letter_code
_entity_poly.pdbx_strand_id
1 'polypeptide(L)'
;MTSVCGFAGELKVLMVGNSFTHSVLTYLPSLVKASAEDKLLLGQAEIPGCPIWRHIEEYEKSEADPSHRPYWTNLELKGNTPDGMSSLQELLDAEQWDIVTIQQASHESWQPDKFDNFYPRLVEIIRKHCPKSEIVIQQTWSYASDDPRVAKPSPTWGFDQDEMYRRLNENYRNMAKALNARIIPTGYAVQLSRERAPEKYTGSDKADVSRYVHPDLPPASPIEVVGSFYWHKDSKTGKYVMWQDTFHLNKRGEYMQACVWYMFLFGRTGADIRFVPESITKEDSAFLIGCAESAVRDYPQVRNLKE
;
A
#
# COMPACT_ATOMS: atom_id res chain seq x y z
N MET A 1 -25.79 10.45 -5.56
CA MET A 1 -24.64 11.39 -5.49
C MET A 1 -24.53 11.86 -4.04
N THR A 2 -23.78 11.17 -3.22
CA THR A 2 -23.55 11.56 -1.82
C THR A 2 -22.37 12.52 -1.81
N SER A 3 -22.65 13.78 -1.49
CA SER A 3 -21.65 14.81 -1.25
C SER A 3 -20.70 14.33 -0.15
N VAL A 4 -19.48 13.96 -0.50
CA VAL A 4 -18.40 13.88 0.45
C VAL A 4 -18.21 15.32 0.93
N CYS A 5 -18.46 15.58 2.22
CA CYS A 5 -18.11 16.86 2.84
C CYS A 5 -16.66 17.16 2.47
N GLY A 6 -16.45 18.15 1.60
CA GLY A 6 -15.13 18.65 1.32
C GLY A 6 -14.53 19.11 2.65
N PHE A 7 -13.39 18.55 3.05
CA PHE A 7 -12.65 19.04 4.19
C PHE A 7 -12.27 20.49 3.88
N ALA A 8 -12.77 21.42 4.71
CA ALA A 8 -12.46 22.85 4.56
C ALA A 8 -11.02 23.18 5.00
N GLY A 9 -10.12 22.22 5.05
CA GLY A 9 -8.75 22.33 5.53
C GLY A 9 -7.82 21.27 4.91
N GLU A 10 -6.69 21.08 5.53
CA GLU A 10 -5.72 20.05 5.18
C GLU A 10 -6.15 18.71 5.80
N LEU A 11 -6.33 17.67 4.98
CA LEU A 11 -6.60 16.32 5.46
C LEU A 11 -5.31 15.72 6.04
N LYS A 12 -5.38 15.20 7.28
CA LYS A 12 -4.24 14.61 7.99
C LYS A 12 -4.39 13.10 8.07
N VAL A 13 -3.48 12.37 7.43
CA VAL A 13 -3.52 10.91 7.33
C VAL A 13 -2.22 10.31 7.86
N LEU A 14 -2.29 9.42 8.84
CA LEU A 14 -1.18 8.59 9.28
C LEU A 14 -1.31 7.18 8.71
N MET A 15 -0.27 6.70 8.05
CA MET A 15 -0.19 5.36 7.50
C MET A 15 0.62 4.45 8.42
N VAL A 16 -0.04 3.50 9.09
CA VAL A 16 0.63 2.46 9.88
C VAL A 16 0.78 1.20 9.03
N GLY A 17 2.02 0.83 8.71
CA GLY A 17 2.25 -0.30 7.81
C GLY A 17 3.72 -0.62 7.53
N ASN A 18 3.99 -1.02 6.30
CA ASN A 18 5.28 -1.52 5.84
C ASN A 18 5.60 -0.97 4.44
N SER A 19 6.50 -1.59 3.68
CA SER A 19 6.89 -1.16 2.33
C SER A 19 5.71 -0.95 1.36
N PHE A 20 4.57 -1.64 1.57
CA PHE A 20 3.36 -1.44 0.78
C PHE A 20 2.66 -0.11 1.07
N THR A 21 2.92 0.47 2.24
CA THR A 21 2.52 1.84 2.57
C THR A 21 3.50 2.86 1.98
N HIS A 22 4.78 2.53 1.95
CA HIS A 22 5.82 3.40 1.38
C HIS A 22 5.53 3.76 -0.08
N SER A 23 5.05 2.82 -0.88
CA SER A 23 4.72 3.05 -2.29
C SER A 23 3.68 4.16 -2.53
N VAL A 24 2.82 4.45 -1.54
CA VAL A 24 1.85 5.57 -1.60
C VAL A 24 2.56 6.92 -1.72
N LEU A 25 3.70 7.09 -1.03
CA LEU A 25 4.47 8.34 -1.03
C LEU A 25 5.08 8.68 -2.39
N THR A 26 5.22 7.70 -3.29
CA THR A 26 5.87 7.91 -4.59
C THR A 26 5.12 8.95 -5.44
N TYR A 27 3.78 8.88 -5.51
CA TYR A 27 3.02 9.73 -6.42
C TYR A 27 1.82 10.45 -5.78
N LEU A 28 1.29 10.00 -4.63
CA LEU A 28 0.14 10.66 -4.02
C LEU A 28 0.42 12.15 -3.67
N PRO A 29 1.58 12.52 -3.11
CA PRO A 29 1.89 13.94 -2.87
C PRO A 29 1.88 14.79 -4.15
N SER A 30 2.33 14.22 -5.29
CA SER A 30 2.33 14.91 -6.58
C SER A 30 0.92 15.07 -7.15
N LEU A 31 0.04 14.08 -6.99
CA LEU A 31 -1.37 14.18 -7.37
C LEU A 31 -2.08 15.28 -6.58
N VAL A 32 -1.90 15.30 -5.25
CA VAL A 32 -2.50 16.32 -4.38
C VAL A 32 -1.95 17.71 -4.72
N LYS A 33 -0.63 17.84 -4.92
CA LYS A 33 0.00 19.12 -5.30
C LYS A 33 -0.51 19.66 -6.64
N ALA A 34 -0.86 18.77 -7.57
CA ALA A 34 -1.40 19.17 -8.86
C ALA A 34 -2.88 19.62 -8.78
N SER A 35 -3.57 19.30 -7.69
CA SER A 35 -4.88 19.87 -7.36
C SER A 35 -4.71 21.26 -6.77
N ALA A 36 -5.53 22.20 -7.18
CA ALA A 36 -5.53 23.54 -6.60
C ALA A 36 -6.28 23.61 -5.26
N GLU A 37 -7.11 22.63 -4.97
CA GLU A 37 -8.09 22.64 -3.86
C GLU A 37 -7.71 21.72 -2.71
N ASP A 38 -7.05 20.59 -3.02
CA ASP A 38 -6.80 19.55 -2.02
C ASP A 38 -5.48 19.80 -1.29
N LYS A 39 -5.47 19.54 0.02
CA LYS A 39 -4.27 19.61 0.87
C LYS A 39 -4.17 18.35 1.71
N LEU A 40 -2.97 17.81 1.85
CA LEU A 40 -2.71 16.56 2.56
C LEU A 40 -1.44 16.68 3.40
N LEU A 41 -1.57 16.42 4.69
CA LEU A 41 -0.46 16.00 5.53
C LEU A 41 -0.47 14.47 5.58
N LEU A 42 0.54 13.85 5.00
CA LEU A 42 0.67 12.40 4.94
C LEU A 42 1.84 11.95 5.82
N GLY A 43 1.54 11.34 6.95
CA GLY A 43 2.52 10.75 7.86
C GLY A 43 2.69 9.26 7.64
N GLN A 44 3.93 8.77 7.79
CA GLN A 44 4.28 7.37 7.64
C GLN A 44 4.82 6.80 8.96
N ALA A 45 4.26 5.68 9.39
CA ALA A 45 4.77 4.80 10.45
C ALA A 45 5.12 3.46 9.83
N GLU A 46 6.36 3.31 9.34
CA GLU A 46 6.81 2.15 8.57
C GLU A 46 7.84 1.32 9.33
N ILE A 47 7.62 0.00 9.32
CA ILE A 47 8.65 -1.01 9.56
C ILE A 47 8.62 -1.97 8.38
N PRO A 48 9.72 -2.19 7.63
CA PRO A 48 9.75 -3.08 6.47
C PRO A 48 9.22 -4.48 6.79
N GLY A 49 8.27 -4.97 5.96
CA GLY A 49 7.67 -6.30 6.11
C GLY A 49 6.86 -6.51 7.39
N CYS A 50 6.53 -5.46 8.15
CA CYS A 50 5.88 -5.56 9.45
C CYS A 50 4.44 -6.06 9.35
N PRO A 51 4.09 -7.19 9.99
CA PRO A 51 2.71 -7.63 10.17
C PRO A 51 2.04 -6.93 11.37
N ILE A 52 0.71 -7.03 11.45
CA ILE A 52 -0.08 -6.37 12.51
C ILE A 52 0.43 -6.73 13.92
N TRP A 53 0.72 -7.99 14.19
CA TRP A 53 1.19 -8.43 15.50
C TRP A 53 2.51 -7.76 15.92
N ARG A 54 3.40 -7.52 14.96
CA ARG A 54 4.69 -6.87 15.23
C ARG A 54 4.53 -5.38 15.54
N HIS A 55 3.58 -4.67 14.94
CA HIS A 55 3.28 -3.29 15.33
C HIS A 55 2.89 -3.19 16.82
N ILE A 56 2.14 -4.19 17.33
CA ILE A 56 1.77 -4.27 18.74
C ILE A 56 3.02 -4.49 19.61
N GLU A 57 3.85 -5.47 19.28
CA GLU A 57 5.08 -5.75 20.02
C GLU A 57 6.03 -4.55 20.06
N GLU A 58 6.24 -3.88 18.92
CA GLU A 58 7.13 -2.72 18.84
C GLU A 58 6.56 -1.52 19.62
N TYR A 59 5.24 -1.35 19.67
CA TYR A 59 4.58 -0.38 20.54
C TYR A 59 4.84 -0.70 22.03
N GLU A 60 4.62 -1.93 22.46
CA GLU A 60 4.82 -2.35 23.85
C GLU A 60 6.28 -2.24 24.29
N LYS A 61 7.24 -2.54 23.40
CA LYS A 61 8.66 -2.30 23.65
C LYS A 61 8.98 -0.82 23.83
N SER A 62 8.39 0.05 23.02
CA SER A 62 8.57 1.50 23.15
C SER A 62 7.92 2.08 24.41
N GLU A 63 6.81 1.50 24.89
CA GLU A 63 6.23 1.89 26.21
C GLU A 63 7.18 1.49 27.36
N ALA A 64 7.86 0.34 27.26
CA ALA A 64 8.81 -0.13 28.27
C ALA A 64 10.17 0.61 28.20
N ASP A 65 10.63 0.97 27.00
CA ASP A 65 11.88 1.68 26.73
C ASP A 65 11.64 2.83 25.72
N PRO A 66 11.54 4.08 26.17
CA PRO A 66 11.34 5.23 25.30
C PRO A 66 12.46 5.46 24.25
N SER A 67 13.61 4.81 24.39
CA SER A 67 14.68 4.86 23.39
C SER A 67 14.42 3.91 22.21
N HIS A 68 13.48 2.96 22.33
CA HIS A 68 13.11 2.04 21.28
C HIS A 68 12.23 2.73 20.23
N ARG A 69 12.81 3.07 19.08
CA ARG A 69 12.20 3.82 17.99
C ARG A 69 12.37 3.09 16.66
N PRO A 70 11.56 2.05 16.39
CA PRO A 70 11.76 1.16 15.25
C PRO A 70 11.12 1.64 13.93
N TYR A 71 10.36 2.74 13.95
CA TYR A 71 9.58 3.20 12.80
C TYR A 71 10.34 4.21 11.96
N TRP A 72 10.43 3.97 10.68
CA TRP A 72 10.77 4.99 9.70
C TRP A 72 9.58 5.94 9.50
N THR A 73 9.88 7.22 9.38
CA THR A 73 8.87 8.24 9.15
C THR A 73 9.39 9.34 8.22
N ASN A 74 8.47 9.95 7.49
CA ASN A 74 8.71 11.14 6.69
C ASN A 74 8.39 12.43 7.47
N LEU A 75 7.99 12.33 8.74
CA LEU A 75 7.65 13.46 9.58
C LEU A 75 8.89 13.98 10.32
N GLU A 76 9.02 15.29 10.38
CA GLU A 76 10.02 15.96 11.23
C GLU A 76 9.44 16.14 12.64
N LEU A 77 9.78 15.23 13.55
CA LEU A 77 9.33 15.26 14.93
C LEU A 77 10.45 15.71 15.87
N LYS A 78 10.11 16.43 16.95
CA LYS A 78 11.06 16.74 18.02
C LYS A 78 11.49 15.45 18.69
N GLY A 79 12.81 15.18 18.68
CA GLY A 79 13.38 14.00 19.33
C GLY A 79 13.52 12.78 18.43
N ASN A 80 13.23 12.87 17.12
CA ASN A 80 13.65 11.84 16.18
C ASN A 80 15.14 11.57 16.32
N THR A 81 15.52 10.32 16.14
CA THR A 81 16.94 9.96 15.97
C THR A 81 17.48 10.62 14.71
N PRO A 82 18.84 10.80 14.58
CA PRO A 82 19.43 11.42 13.39
C PRO A 82 19.08 10.73 12.07
N ASP A 83 18.63 9.48 12.12
CA ASP A 83 18.17 8.67 10.98
C ASP A 83 16.66 8.76 10.73
N GLY A 84 15.94 9.64 11.43
CA GLY A 84 14.50 9.83 11.26
C GLY A 84 13.62 8.76 11.90
N MET A 85 14.16 7.95 12.83
CA MET A 85 13.39 6.91 13.50
C MET A 85 12.49 7.45 14.61
N SER A 86 11.33 6.83 14.82
CA SER A 86 10.35 7.19 15.84
C SER A 86 9.68 5.96 16.45
N SER A 87 8.90 6.17 17.51
CA SER A 87 7.98 5.16 18.06
C SER A 87 6.57 5.35 17.50
N LEU A 88 5.73 4.32 17.61
CA LEU A 88 4.34 4.42 17.14
C LEU A 88 3.55 5.45 17.94
N GLN A 89 3.75 5.53 19.27
CA GLN A 89 3.07 6.52 20.08
C GLN A 89 3.46 7.96 19.70
N GLU A 90 4.75 8.23 19.45
CA GLU A 90 5.19 9.57 19.01
C GLU A 90 4.51 9.97 17.69
N LEU A 91 4.35 9.02 16.75
CA LEU A 91 3.70 9.25 15.47
C LEU A 91 2.18 9.44 15.60
N LEU A 92 1.54 8.65 16.47
CA LEU A 92 0.12 8.79 16.75
C LEU A 92 -0.19 10.13 17.46
N ASP A 93 0.69 10.60 18.36
CA ASP A 93 0.55 11.83 19.11
C ASP A 93 1.04 13.09 18.35
N ALA A 94 1.68 12.91 17.18
CA ALA A 94 2.30 14.01 16.44
C ALA A 94 1.29 15.04 15.94
N GLU A 95 0.08 14.61 15.61
CA GLU A 95 -0.97 15.43 15.01
C GLU A 95 -2.35 14.98 15.47
N GLN A 96 -3.34 15.83 15.23
CA GLN A 96 -4.74 15.41 15.29
C GLN A 96 -5.11 14.76 13.94
N TRP A 97 -4.80 13.49 13.81
CA TRP A 97 -5.03 12.73 12.59
C TRP A 97 -6.54 12.61 12.29
N ASP A 98 -6.95 12.95 11.08
CA ASP A 98 -8.31 12.71 10.60
C ASP A 98 -8.52 11.23 10.29
N ILE A 99 -7.50 10.61 9.70
CA ILE A 99 -7.50 9.19 9.31
C ILE A 99 -6.22 8.53 9.79
N VAL A 100 -6.34 7.32 10.35
CA VAL A 100 -5.22 6.40 10.56
C VAL A 100 -5.49 5.16 9.70
N THR A 101 -4.59 4.86 8.76
CA THR A 101 -4.72 3.64 7.96
C THR A 101 -3.94 2.49 8.56
N ILE A 102 -4.48 1.29 8.45
CA ILE A 102 -3.86 0.04 8.88
C ILE A 102 -3.91 -1.00 7.76
N GLN A 103 -2.92 -1.88 7.72
CA GLN A 103 -2.84 -2.97 6.75
C GLN A 103 -2.14 -4.19 7.34
N GLN A 104 -2.35 -5.37 6.75
CA GLN A 104 -1.57 -6.56 7.06
C GLN A 104 -0.33 -6.64 6.15
N ALA A 105 0.73 -7.30 6.62
CA ALA A 105 1.84 -7.68 5.76
C ALA A 105 1.38 -8.66 4.67
N SER A 106 1.84 -8.46 3.44
CA SER A 106 1.33 -9.20 2.28
C SER A 106 1.48 -10.72 2.40
N HIS A 107 2.57 -11.21 3.02
CA HIS A 107 2.82 -12.63 3.22
C HIS A 107 1.91 -13.28 4.29
N GLU A 108 1.22 -12.49 5.10
CA GLU A 108 0.22 -12.94 6.07
C GLU A 108 -1.22 -12.56 5.68
N SER A 109 -1.39 -11.72 4.64
CA SER A 109 -2.70 -11.13 4.29
C SER A 109 -3.77 -12.15 3.86
N TRP A 110 -3.35 -13.34 3.45
CA TRP A 110 -4.24 -14.45 3.06
C TRP A 110 -4.60 -15.39 4.24
N GLN A 111 -4.06 -15.16 5.44
CA GLN A 111 -4.23 -15.99 6.63
C GLN A 111 -5.19 -15.30 7.61
N PRO A 112 -6.42 -15.83 7.83
CA PRO A 112 -7.43 -15.16 8.66
C PRO A 112 -7.00 -15.00 10.13
N ASP A 113 -6.32 -16.01 10.71
CA ASP A 113 -5.83 -15.97 12.09
C ASP A 113 -4.79 -14.86 12.34
N LYS A 114 -4.11 -14.41 11.29
CA LYS A 114 -3.18 -13.29 11.34
C LYS A 114 -3.86 -11.92 11.38
N PHE A 115 -5.16 -11.88 11.11
CA PHE A 115 -5.99 -10.69 11.30
C PHE A 115 -6.69 -10.74 12.66
N ASP A 116 -7.55 -11.72 12.85
CA ASP A 116 -8.54 -11.75 13.94
C ASP A 116 -7.91 -11.74 15.32
N ASN A 117 -6.74 -12.33 15.49
CA ASN A 117 -6.03 -12.37 16.76
C ASN A 117 -5.33 -11.04 17.12
N PHE A 118 -5.10 -10.14 16.16
CA PHE A 118 -4.19 -9.00 16.38
C PHE A 118 -4.81 -7.64 16.10
N TYR A 119 -5.64 -7.48 15.03
CA TYR A 119 -6.14 -6.14 14.70
C TYR A 119 -6.95 -5.46 15.85
N PRO A 120 -7.70 -6.17 16.70
CA PRO A 120 -8.42 -5.51 17.79
C PRO A 120 -7.47 -4.76 18.72
N ARG A 121 -6.33 -5.37 19.07
CA ARG A 121 -5.34 -4.75 19.94
C ARG A 121 -4.65 -3.55 19.27
N LEU A 122 -4.31 -3.63 17.99
CA LEU A 122 -3.76 -2.49 17.26
C LEU A 122 -4.76 -1.32 17.21
N VAL A 123 -6.04 -1.62 17.01
CA VAL A 123 -7.10 -0.61 17.03
C VAL A 123 -7.25 0.04 18.41
N GLU A 124 -7.16 -0.72 19.50
CA GLU A 124 -7.15 -0.18 20.88
C GLU A 124 -5.98 0.80 21.08
N ILE A 125 -4.77 0.44 20.62
CA ILE A 125 -3.60 1.32 20.68
C ILE A 125 -3.88 2.61 19.91
N ILE A 126 -4.36 2.52 18.68
CA ILE A 126 -4.68 3.71 17.88
C ILE A 126 -5.75 4.57 18.58
N ARG A 127 -6.81 3.96 19.11
CA ARG A 127 -7.89 4.69 19.81
C ARG A 127 -7.44 5.36 21.12
N LYS A 128 -6.45 4.80 21.80
CA LYS A 128 -5.83 5.40 22.98
C LYS A 128 -5.22 6.78 22.66
N HIS A 129 -4.55 6.90 21.52
CA HIS A 129 -3.84 8.12 21.09
C HIS A 129 -4.69 9.00 20.17
N CYS A 130 -5.46 8.39 19.28
CA CYS A 130 -6.25 9.06 18.24
C CYS A 130 -7.74 8.70 18.36
N PRO A 131 -8.44 9.09 19.44
CA PRO A 131 -9.81 8.63 19.71
C PRO A 131 -10.84 9.12 18.67
N LYS A 132 -10.55 10.21 17.96
CA LYS A 132 -11.47 10.82 16.98
C LYS A 132 -11.16 10.45 15.53
N SER A 133 -9.98 9.89 15.25
CA SER A 133 -9.56 9.55 13.88
C SER A 133 -10.44 8.45 13.29
N GLU A 134 -10.74 8.54 12.02
CA GLU A 134 -11.29 7.41 11.30
C GLU A 134 -10.21 6.35 11.09
N ILE A 135 -10.51 5.09 11.40
CA ILE A 135 -9.65 3.96 11.02
C ILE A 135 -10.09 3.49 9.65
N VAL A 136 -9.16 3.50 8.70
CA VAL A 136 -9.37 3.07 7.32
C VAL A 136 -8.40 1.92 7.01
N ILE A 137 -8.86 0.93 6.27
CA ILE A 137 -8.07 -0.25 5.94
C ILE A 137 -7.46 -0.07 4.55
N GLN A 138 -6.14 -0.16 4.44
CA GLN A 138 -5.44 -0.27 3.17
C GLN A 138 -5.44 -1.75 2.75
N GLN A 139 -6.15 -2.09 1.68
CA GLN A 139 -6.10 -3.42 1.10
C GLN A 139 -4.77 -3.63 0.34
N THR A 140 -4.03 -4.66 0.69
CA THR A 140 -2.87 -5.11 -0.08
C THR A 140 -3.30 -5.94 -1.29
N TRP A 141 -2.38 -6.41 -2.09
CA TRP A 141 -2.61 -7.11 -3.36
C TRP A 141 -1.95 -8.48 -3.39
N SER A 142 -2.38 -9.33 -4.33
CA SER A 142 -1.73 -10.59 -4.59
C SER A 142 -0.45 -10.41 -5.41
N TYR A 143 0.50 -11.30 -5.21
CA TYR A 143 1.80 -11.29 -5.87
C TYR A 143 1.68 -11.47 -7.39
N ALA A 144 2.74 -11.22 -8.13
CA ALA A 144 2.79 -11.52 -9.56
C ALA A 144 2.63 -13.03 -9.80
N SER A 145 2.08 -13.43 -10.93
CA SER A 145 1.76 -14.85 -11.21
C SER A 145 2.99 -15.76 -11.36
N ASP A 146 4.17 -15.16 -11.53
CA ASP A 146 5.46 -15.85 -11.58
C ASP A 146 6.20 -15.86 -10.24
N ASP A 147 5.61 -15.33 -9.17
CA ASP A 147 6.16 -15.47 -7.82
C ASP A 147 6.13 -16.95 -7.39
N PRO A 148 7.25 -17.54 -6.96
CA PRO A 148 7.31 -18.97 -6.62
C PRO A 148 6.28 -19.42 -5.57
N ARG A 149 5.76 -18.50 -4.77
CA ARG A 149 4.75 -18.77 -3.73
C ARG A 149 3.37 -19.08 -4.32
N VAL A 150 3.05 -18.49 -5.49
CA VAL A 150 1.75 -18.59 -6.15
C VAL A 150 1.83 -19.05 -7.61
N ALA A 151 3.03 -19.31 -8.13
CA ALA A 151 3.24 -19.67 -9.52
C ALA A 151 2.77 -21.09 -9.85
N LYS A 152 1.99 -21.23 -10.93
CA LYS A 152 1.61 -22.55 -11.48
C LYS A 152 2.81 -23.19 -12.20
N PRO A 153 2.90 -24.52 -12.25
CA PRO A 153 1.91 -25.51 -11.74
C PRO A 153 2.11 -25.89 -10.27
N SER A 154 3.14 -25.41 -9.59
CA SER A 154 3.53 -25.90 -8.27
C SER A 154 3.79 -24.76 -7.29
N PRO A 155 2.77 -23.97 -6.90
CA PRO A 155 2.94 -22.88 -5.97
C PRO A 155 3.36 -23.39 -4.58
N THR A 156 4.37 -22.77 -3.95
CA THR A 156 4.87 -23.22 -2.64
C THR A 156 3.88 -23.01 -1.51
N TRP A 157 2.90 -22.11 -1.68
CA TRP A 157 1.80 -21.93 -0.73
C TRP A 157 0.59 -22.83 -1.00
N GLY A 158 0.63 -23.66 -2.06
CA GLY A 158 -0.44 -24.59 -2.42
C GLY A 158 -1.65 -23.96 -3.10
N PHE A 159 -1.56 -22.68 -3.49
CA PHE A 159 -2.61 -21.96 -4.22
C PHE A 159 -1.99 -20.91 -5.14
N ASP A 160 -2.75 -20.48 -6.14
CA ASP A 160 -2.30 -19.53 -7.15
C ASP A 160 -2.61 -18.05 -6.78
N GLN A 161 -2.23 -17.15 -7.68
CA GLN A 161 -2.44 -15.72 -7.55
C GLN A 161 -3.91 -15.33 -7.32
N ASP A 162 -4.83 -15.94 -8.06
CA ASP A 162 -6.26 -15.61 -7.98
C ASP A 162 -6.83 -16.03 -6.63
N GLU A 163 -6.41 -17.20 -6.15
CA GLU A 163 -6.80 -17.70 -4.82
C GLU A 163 -6.16 -16.86 -3.71
N MET A 164 -4.92 -16.39 -3.88
CA MET A 164 -4.32 -15.44 -2.94
C MET A 164 -5.18 -14.17 -2.84
N TYR A 165 -5.58 -13.60 -3.99
CA TYR A 165 -6.44 -12.42 -4.01
C TYR A 165 -7.79 -12.70 -3.33
N ARG A 166 -8.42 -13.81 -3.63
CA ARG A 166 -9.71 -14.19 -3.03
C ARG A 166 -9.62 -14.24 -1.50
N ARG A 167 -8.60 -14.89 -0.96
CA ARG A 167 -8.39 -15.03 0.49
C ARG A 167 -8.11 -13.69 1.17
N LEU A 168 -7.16 -12.93 0.65
CA LEU A 168 -6.84 -11.63 1.24
C LEU A 168 -8.03 -10.67 1.19
N ASN A 169 -8.79 -10.67 0.10
CA ASN A 169 -9.96 -9.83 -0.03
C ASN A 169 -11.05 -10.19 0.98
N GLU A 170 -11.27 -11.48 1.23
CA GLU A 170 -12.18 -11.98 2.26
C GLU A 170 -11.76 -11.52 3.66
N ASN A 171 -10.47 -11.67 4.00
CA ASN A 171 -9.93 -11.27 5.31
C ASN A 171 -10.07 -9.76 5.55
N TYR A 172 -9.72 -8.93 4.56
CA TYR A 172 -9.89 -7.48 4.66
C TYR A 172 -11.36 -7.06 4.80
N ARG A 173 -12.28 -7.73 4.11
CA ARG A 173 -13.71 -7.47 4.24
C ARG A 173 -14.25 -7.88 5.61
N ASN A 174 -13.80 -9.01 6.15
CA ASN A 174 -14.18 -9.45 7.50
C ASN A 174 -13.69 -8.46 8.55
N MET A 175 -12.43 -8.03 8.48
CA MET A 175 -11.86 -6.99 9.34
C MET A 175 -12.64 -5.67 9.22
N ALA A 176 -12.95 -5.22 8.01
CA ALA A 176 -13.71 -4.00 7.78
C ALA A 176 -15.12 -4.09 8.38
N LYS A 177 -15.78 -5.24 8.24
CA LYS A 177 -17.10 -5.49 8.83
C LYS A 177 -17.05 -5.42 10.36
N ALA A 178 -16.05 -6.06 10.97
CA ALA A 178 -15.89 -6.05 12.42
C ALA A 178 -15.59 -4.65 12.97
N LEU A 179 -14.81 -3.84 12.26
CA LEU A 179 -14.44 -2.49 12.65
C LEU A 179 -15.44 -1.42 12.18
N ASN A 180 -16.43 -1.76 11.37
CA ASN A 180 -17.25 -0.79 10.64
C ASN A 180 -16.39 0.25 9.90
N ALA A 181 -15.34 -0.21 9.21
CA ALA A 181 -14.33 0.61 8.57
C ALA A 181 -14.46 0.61 7.04
N ARG A 182 -13.99 1.68 6.41
CA ARG A 182 -13.85 1.76 4.96
C ARG A 182 -12.56 1.08 4.52
N ILE A 183 -12.53 0.61 3.26
CA ILE A 183 -11.36 -0.02 2.65
C ILE A 183 -10.89 0.84 1.47
N ILE A 184 -9.59 1.18 1.43
CA ILE A 184 -8.92 1.70 0.25
C ILE A 184 -8.62 0.50 -0.66
N PRO A 185 -9.29 0.33 -1.81
CA PRO A 185 -9.32 -0.93 -2.54
C PRO A 185 -8.15 -1.08 -3.53
N THR A 186 -6.91 -0.86 -3.09
CA THR A 186 -5.73 -0.98 -3.95
C THR A 186 -5.58 -2.40 -4.51
N GLY A 187 -5.79 -3.42 -3.68
CA GLY A 187 -5.72 -4.81 -4.14
C GLY A 187 -6.75 -5.15 -5.22
N TYR A 188 -7.95 -4.57 -5.12
CA TYR A 188 -8.96 -4.71 -6.16
C TYR A 188 -8.59 -3.97 -7.44
N ALA A 189 -7.98 -2.77 -7.35
CA ALA A 189 -7.46 -2.08 -8.52
C ALA A 189 -6.38 -2.90 -9.26
N VAL A 190 -5.48 -3.55 -8.50
CA VAL A 190 -4.49 -4.48 -9.07
C VAL A 190 -5.18 -5.66 -9.78
N GLN A 191 -6.20 -6.26 -9.16
CA GLN A 191 -6.95 -7.34 -9.79
C GLN A 191 -7.66 -6.88 -11.07
N LEU A 192 -8.32 -5.73 -11.04
CA LEU A 192 -8.95 -5.14 -12.24
C LEU A 192 -7.95 -4.87 -13.37
N SER A 193 -6.73 -4.42 -13.04
CA SER A 193 -5.71 -4.18 -14.05
C SER A 193 -5.30 -5.48 -14.76
N ARG A 194 -5.25 -6.60 -14.05
CA ARG A 194 -4.97 -7.93 -14.62
C ARG A 194 -6.11 -8.48 -15.46
N GLU A 195 -7.34 -8.27 -15.01
CA GLU A 195 -8.55 -8.72 -15.72
C GLU A 195 -8.77 -7.95 -17.03
N ARG A 196 -8.44 -6.65 -17.05
CA ARG A 196 -8.65 -5.74 -18.17
C ARG A 196 -7.44 -5.60 -19.10
N ALA A 197 -6.29 -6.14 -18.70
CA ALA A 197 -5.10 -6.10 -19.54
C ALA A 197 -5.38 -6.77 -20.88
N PRO A 198 -4.87 -6.23 -22.01
CA PRO A 198 -5.12 -6.77 -23.34
C PRO A 198 -4.52 -8.18 -23.51
N GLU A 199 -3.52 -8.51 -22.74
CA GLU A 199 -2.86 -9.80 -22.71
C GLU A 199 -2.64 -10.26 -21.27
N LYS A 200 -2.61 -11.56 -21.05
CA LYS A 200 -2.25 -12.10 -19.73
C LYS A 200 -0.75 -12.04 -19.52
N TYR A 201 -0.35 -11.55 -18.35
CA TYR A 201 1.03 -11.66 -17.91
C TYR A 201 1.40 -13.13 -17.72
N THR A 202 2.49 -13.57 -18.35
CA THR A 202 2.96 -14.97 -18.34
C THR A 202 4.26 -15.16 -17.58
N GLY A 203 4.69 -14.13 -16.86
CA GLY A 203 5.91 -14.15 -16.09
C GLY A 203 7.07 -13.45 -16.77
N SER A 204 8.04 -13.07 -15.96
CA SER A 204 9.31 -12.48 -16.39
C SER A 204 10.42 -13.53 -16.53
N ASP A 205 10.14 -14.81 -16.27
CA ASP A 205 11.03 -15.94 -16.47
C ASP A 205 11.56 -16.06 -17.91
N LYS A 206 10.85 -15.46 -18.87
CA LYS A 206 11.25 -15.36 -20.27
C LYS A 206 12.21 -14.20 -20.56
N ALA A 207 12.39 -13.29 -19.60
CA ALA A 207 13.35 -12.21 -19.77
C ALA A 207 14.78 -12.77 -19.63
N ASP A 208 15.55 -12.74 -20.72
CA ASP A 208 16.97 -13.05 -20.64
C ASP A 208 17.70 -11.95 -19.89
N VAL A 209 17.75 -12.11 -18.56
CA VAL A 209 18.39 -11.14 -17.66
C VAL A 209 19.92 -11.19 -17.75
N SER A 210 20.50 -12.23 -18.33
CA SER A 210 21.95 -12.41 -18.44
C SER A 210 22.62 -11.35 -19.33
N ARG A 211 21.89 -10.74 -20.23
CA ARG A 211 22.37 -9.68 -21.14
C ARG A 211 22.48 -8.30 -20.51
N TYR A 212 21.90 -8.10 -19.29
CA TYR A 212 21.95 -6.81 -18.62
C TYR A 212 23.15 -6.74 -17.68
N VAL A 213 23.83 -5.61 -17.69
CA VAL A 213 24.99 -5.31 -16.84
C VAL A 213 24.67 -4.07 -16.04
N HIS A 214 24.98 -4.08 -14.72
CA HIS A 214 24.76 -2.91 -13.88
C HIS A 214 25.35 -1.63 -14.51
N PRO A 215 24.59 -0.53 -14.60
CA PRO A 215 23.26 -0.28 -13.96
C PRO A 215 22.03 -0.61 -14.85
N ASP A 216 22.18 -1.14 -16.05
CA ASP A 216 21.07 -1.38 -16.97
C ASP A 216 20.07 -2.40 -16.43
N LEU A 217 18.78 -2.13 -16.60
CA LEU A 217 17.69 -2.98 -16.14
C LEU A 217 16.86 -3.49 -17.33
N PRO A 218 16.25 -4.69 -17.21
CA PRO A 218 15.20 -5.10 -18.13
C PRO A 218 14.06 -4.07 -18.14
N PRO A 219 13.36 -3.91 -19.28
CA PRO A 219 12.19 -3.03 -19.32
C PRO A 219 11.12 -3.53 -18.35
N ALA A 220 10.41 -2.59 -17.71
CA ALA A 220 9.26 -2.93 -16.89
C ALA A 220 8.18 -3.63 -17.75
N SER A 221 7.41 -4.52 -17.13
CA SER A 221 6.27 -5.14 -17.81
C SER A 221 5.25 -4.05 -18.24
N PRO A 222 4.80 -4.06 -19.50
CA PRO A 222 3.73 -3.17 -19.95
C PRO A 222 2.33 -3.63 -19.47
N ILE A 223 2.24 -4.84 -18.90
CA ILE A 223 0.97 -5.50 -18.57
C ILE A 223 0.80 -5.59 -17.05
N GLU A 224 1.79 -6.14 -16.33
CA GLU A 224 1.71 -6.34 -14.88
C GLU A 224 2.08 -5.04 -14.12
N VAL A 225 1.37 -4.78 -13.05
CA VAL A 225 1.60 -3.62 -12.15
C VAL A 225 2.36 -3.99 -10.88
N VAL A 226 2.61 -5.28 -10.68
CA VAL A 226 3.40 -5.86 -9.58
C VAL A 226 4.69 -6.43 -10.12
N GLY A 227 5.79 -6.17 -9.43
CA GLY A 227 7.09 -6.74 -9.75
C GLY A 227 7.97 -5.84 -10.62
N SER A 228 9.26 -5.94 -10.37
CA SER A 228 10.30 -5.20 -11.07
C SER A 228 11.64 -5.91 -10.93
N PHE A 229 12.64 -5.44 -11.68
CA PHE A 229 14.02 -5.85 -11.48
C PHE A 229 14.82 -4.73 -10.80
N TYR A 230 15.78 -5.12 -9.98
CA TYR A 230 16.73 -4.19 -9.37
C TYR A 230 18.08 -4.84 -9.11
N TRP A 231 19.13 -4.01 -9.01
CA TRP A 231 20.46 -4.48 -8.66
C TRP A 231 20.66 -4.47 -7.15
N HIS A 232 21.02 -5.63 -6.62
CA HIS A 232 21.44 -5.78 -5.24
C HIS A 232 22.97 -5.93 -5.18
N LYS A 233 23.63 -5.15 -4.33
CA LYS A 233 25.06 -5.30 -4.09
C LYS A 233 25.26 -6.36 -3.01
N ASP A 234 25.79 -7.51 -3.42
CA ASP A 234 26.11 -8.60 -2.50
C ASP A 234 27.20 -8.14 -1.51
N SER A 235 26.89 -8.19 -0.23
CA SER A 235 27.77 -7.67 0.84
C SER A 235 29.06 -8.47 1.03
N LYS A 236 29.09 -9.74 0.59
CA LYS A 236 30.26 -10.61 0.74
C LYS A 236 31.22 -10.48 -0.43
N THR A 237 30.69 -10.36 -1.63
CA THR A 237 31.51 -10.33 -2.86
C THR A 237 31.68 -8.94 -3.43
N GLY A 238 30.88 -7.94 -2.99
CA GLY A 238 30.84 -6.59 -3.53
C GLY A 238 30.28 -6.49 -4.94
N LYS A 239 29.87 -7.61 -5.55
CA LYS A 239 29.32 -7.67 -6.92
C LYS A 239 27.86 -7.28 -6.92
N TYR A 240 27.40 -6.67 -8.02
CA TYR A 240 26.00 -6.45 -8.27
C TYR A 240 25.36 -7.71 -8.84
N VAL A 241 24.25 -8.13 -8.24
CA VAL A 241 23.43 -9.26 -8.67
C VAL A 241 22.04 -8.73 -8.97
N MET A 242 21.48 -9.10 -10.12
CA MET A 242 20.11 -8.71 -10.47
C MET A 242 19.13 -9.56 -9.67
N TRP A 243 18.20 -8.88 -9.03
CA TRP A 243 17.09 -9.49 -8.31
C TRP A 243 15.78 -9.13 -8.98
N GLN A 244 14.85 -10.08 -8.96
CA GLN A 244 13.48 -9.87 -9.37
C GLN A 244 12.62 -9.69 -8.11
N ASP A 245 11.91 -8.58 -8.08
CA ASP A 245 10.80 -8.37 -7.15
C ASP A 245 9.53 -8.86 -7.82
N THR A 246 8.70 -9.59 -7.08
CA THR A 246 7.46 -10.18 -7.59
C THR A 246 6.25 -9.85 -6.72
N PHE A 247 6.40 -8.93 -5.75
CA PHE A 247 5.35 -8.60 -4.79
C PHE A 247 5.15 -7.11 -4.50
N HIS A 248 6.14 -6.24 -4.72
CA HIS A 248 5.94 -4.80 -4.67
C HIS A 248 5.34 -4.27 -5.97
N LEU A 249 4.64 -3.15 -5.88
CA LEU A 249 4.20 -2.43 -7.08
C LEU A 249 5.40 -1.88 -7.86
N ASN A 250 5.34 -1.98 -9.17
CA ASN A 250 6.24 -1.22 -10.04
C ASN A 250 5.72 0.22 -10.22
N LYS A 251 6.41 1.04 -11.02
CA LYS A 251 6.03 2.46 -11.21
C LYS A 251 4.61 2.66 -11.73
N ARG A 252 4.11 1.73 -12.55
CA ARG A 252 2.72 1.73 -13.03
C ARG A 252 1.75 1.47 -11.87
N GLY A 253 2.05 0.45 -11.07
CA GLY A 253 1.26 0.09 -9.89
C GLY A 253 1.27 1.16 -8.80
N GLU A 254 2.42 1.77 -8.52
CA GLU A 254 2.54 2.90 -7.57
C GLU A 254 1.69 4.10 -8.00
N TYR A 255 1.67 4.40 -9.31
CA TYR A 255 0.81 5.46 -9.82
C TYR A 255 -0.68 5.13 -9.71
N MET A 256 -1.06 3.91 -10.08
CA MET A 256 -2.43 3.43 -9.90
C MET A 256 -2.87 3.46 -8.43
N GLN A 257 -2.02 3.03 -7.51
CA GLN A 257 -2.27 3.11 -6.06
C GLN A 257 -2.50 4.56 -5.62
N ALA A 258 -1.66 5.48 -6.06
CA ALA A 258 -1.82 6.89 -5.73
C ALA A 258 -3.14 7.46 -6.27
N CYS A 259 -3.58 7.05 -7.47
CA CYS A 259 -4.91 7.42 -8.01
C CYS A 259 -6.04 6.85 -7.15
N VAL A 260 -5.96 5.58 -6.71
CA VAL A 260 -6.96 4.98 -5.81
C VAL A 260 -7.05 5.78 -4.51
N TRP A 261 -5.91 6.08 -3.88
CA TRP A 261 -5.86 6.84 -2.64
C TRP A 261 -6.42 8.26 -2.81
N TYR A 262 -6.01 8.96 -3.87
CA TYR A 262 -6.47 10.31 -4.14
C TYR A 262 -8.00 10.37 -4.31
N MET A 263 -8.56 9.50 -5.16
CA MET A 263 -10.00 9.44 -5.38
C MET A 263 -10.75 9.04 -4.10
N PHE A 264 -10.23 8.09 -3.34
CA PHE A 264 -10.85 7.62 -2.10
C PHE A 264 -10.85 8.70 -1.00
N LEU A 265 -9.72 9.38 -0.79
CA LEU A 265 -9.56 10.36 0.28
C LEU A 265 -10.34 11.64 0.01
N PHE A 266 -10.35 12.12 -1.23
CA PHE A 266 -10.93 13.41 -1.59
C PHE A 266 -12.27 13.31 -2.32
N GLY A 267 -12.79 12.11 -2.55
CA GLY A 267 -14.03 11.90 -3.29
C GLY A 267 -13.94 12.36 -4.75
N ARG A 268 -12.74 12.31 -5.32
CA ARG A 268 -12.44 12.73 -6.69
C ARG A 268 -12.69 11.58 -7.67
N THR A 269 -12.70 11.91 -8.96
CA THR A 269 -12.87 10.99 -10.10
C THR A 269 -11.61 10.95 -10.96
N GLY A 270 -11.56 10.07 -11.95
CA GLY A 270 -10.48 10.06 -12.93
C GLY A 270 -10.32 11.37 -13.70
N ALA A 271 -11.43 12.10 -13.90
CA ALA A 271 -11.42 13.39 -14.55
C ALA A 271 -10.71 14.50 -13.76
N ASP A 272 -10.50 14.29 -12.45
CA ASP A 272 -9.82 15.25 -11.57
C ASP A 272 -8.30 15.04 -11.50
N ILE A 273 -7.78 13.95 -12.06
CA ILE A 273 -6.35 13.67 -12.11
C ILE A 273 -5.65 14.65 -13.06
N ARG A 274 -4.70 15.42 -12.51
CA ARG A 274 -3.94 16.45 -13.24
C ARG A 274 -2.45 16.13 -13.39
N PHE A 275 -1.96 15.12 -12.69
CA PHE A 275 -0.56 14.70 -12.72
C PHE A 275 -0.43 13.32 -13.33
N VAL A 276 0.50 13.16 -14.26
CA VAL A 276 0.94 11.88 -14.82
C VAL A 276 2.46 11.86 -14.79
N PRO A 277 3.11 10.81 -14.25
CA PRO A 277 4.56 10.69 -14.28
C PRO A 277 5.10 10.61 -15.71
N GLU A 278 6.27 11.20 -15.98
CA GLU A 278 6.91 11.17 -17.31
C GLU A 278 7.19 9.74 -17.83
N SER A 279 7.39 8.80 -16.92
CA SER A 279 7.64 7.38 -17.26
C SER A 279 6.39 6.61 -17.70
N ILE A 280 5.19 7.22 -17.63
CA ILE A 280 3.92 6.59 -17.97
C ILE A 280 3.33 7.28 -19.20
N THR A 281 3.01 6.51 -20.24
CA THR A 281 2.39 7.06 -21.45
C THR A 281 0.96 7.55 -21.16
N LYS A 282 0.43 8.38 -22.05
CA LYS A 282 -0.93 8.89 -21.93
C LYS A 282 -1.96 7.77 -21.99
N GLU A 283 -1.77 6.80 -22.85
CA GLU A 283 -2.64 5.63 -23.03
C GLU A 283 -2.62 4.74 -21.78
N ASP A 284 -1.42 4.46 -21.24
CA ASP A 284 -1.27 3.67 -20.03
C ASP A 284 -1.83 4.39 -18.81
N SER A 285 -1.62 5.70 -18.70
CA SER A 285 -2.21 6.48 -17.61
C SER A 285 -3.74 6.44 -17.62
N ALA A 286 -4.37 6.52 -18.79
CA ALA A 286 -5.82 6.40 -18.92
C ALA A 286 -6.33 5.01 -18.48
N PHE A 287 -5.59 3.95 -18.82
CA PHE A 287 -5.89 2.59 -18.38
C PHE A 287 -5.81 2.46 -16.84
N LEU A 288 -4.70 2.92 -16.25
CA LEU A 288 -4.46 2.82 -14.81
C LEU A 288 -5.45 3.65 -14.00
N ILE A 289 -5.76 4.88 -14.45
CA ILE A 289 -6.78 5.75 -13.86
C ILE A 289 -8.15 5.08 -13.93
N GLY A 290 -8.51 4.48 -15.08
CA GLY A 290 -9.77 3.78 -15.26
C GLY A 290 -9.92 2.56 -14.34
N CYS A 291 -8.83 1.81 -14.07
CA CYS A 291 -8.82 0.73 -13.09
C CYS A 291 -8.99 1.25 -11.66
N ALA A 292 -8.29 2.33 -11.32
CA ALA A 292 -8.38 2.97 -10.00
C ALA A 292 -9.79 3.53 -9.73
N GLU A 293 -10.38 4.24 -10.69
CA GLU A 293 -11.73 4.80 -10.58
C GLU A 293 -12.79 3.70 -10.43
N SER A 294 -12.69 2.65 -11.24
CA SER A 294 -13.58 1.50 -11.10
C SER A 294 -13.42 0.83 -9.74
N ALA A 295 -12.20 0.70 -9.24
CA ALA A 295 -11.97 0.10 -7.93
C ALA A 295 -12.63 0.92 -6.82
N VAL A 296 -12.47 2.23 -6.82
CA VAL A 296 -13.08 3.09 -5.78
C VAL A 296 -14.61 3.08 -5.89
N ARG A 297 -15.16 3.11 -7.10
CA ARG A 297 -16.61 3.14 -7.33
C ARG A 297 -17.30 1.80 -7.03
N ASP A 298 -16.71 0.69 -7.47
CA ASP A 298 -17.40 -0.60 -7.55
C ASP A 298 -17.03 -1.54 -6.38
N TYR A 299 -15.97 -1.24 -5.61
CA TYR A 299 -15.62 -2.06 -4.45
C TYR A 299 -16.70 -1.99 -3.38
N PRO A 300 -17.26 -3.14 -2.94
CA PRO A 300 -18.35 -3.15 -1.98
C PRO A 300 -17.84 -2.75 -0.58
N GLN A 301 -18.02 -1.49 -0.24
CA GLN A 301 -17.72 -0.99 1.10
C GLN A 301 -18.66 -1.62 2.13
N VAL A 302 -18.12 -2.01 3.27
CA VAL A 302 -18.91 -2.60 4.37
C VAL A 302 -19.66 -1.53 5.16
N ARG A 303 -19.03 -0.36 5.30
CA ARG A 303 -19.66 0.79 5.93
C ARG A 303 -20.57 1.47 4.92
N ASN A 304 -21.87 1.36 5.11
CA ASN A 304 -22.78 2.32 4.53
C ASN A 304 -22.48 3.66 5.22
N LEU A 305 -22.00 4.64 4.45
CA LEU A 305 -21.99 6.02 4.93
C LEU A 305 -23.43 6.26 5.40
N LYS A 306 -23.61 6.43 6.70
CA LYS A 306 -24.95 6.68 7.25
C LYS A 306 -25.54 7.85 6.48
N GLU A 307 -26.74 7.63 6.01
CA GLU A 307 -27.65 8.65 5.52
C GLU A 307 -27.73 9.84 6.50
#